data_bf293a10d9c291a1ac4023e06bb4e7a9
#
_entry.id   bf293a10d9c291a1ac4023e06bb4e7a9
#
_cell.length_a   1.000
_cell.length_b   1.000
_cell.length_c   1.000
_cell.angle_alpha   90.00
_cell.angle_beta   90.00
_cell.angle_gamma   90.00
#
_symmetry.space_group_name_H-M   'P 1'
#
loop_
_entity.id
_entity.type
_entity.pdbx_description
1 polymer ?
#
loop_
_entity_poly.entity_id
_entity_poly.type
_entity_poly.pdbx_seq_one_letter_code
_entity_poly.pdbx_strand_id
1 'polypeptide(L)'
;MSDKIRWRELNFLNGIWQARAECAGLESQVTALRERRARLSDVLDGDGNAGLIPELEDRIRDLEEHHRAWCVLEREVGTVIGQIEDPVCRAVLSLRYISLLRWSEIQDRMEQQGLYYSQRQIFNLHNQGLEAVGVILASKENDCIELQ
;
A
#
# COMPACT_ATOMS: atom_id res chain seq x y z
N MET A 1 -20.45 22.51 -4.03
CA MET A 1 -20.74 21.34 -4.88
C MET A 1 -19.72 20.26 -4.85
N SER A 2 -18.83 20.33 -3.95
CA SER A 2 -17.72 19.39 -3.83
C SER A 2 -17.94 18.34 -2.76
N ASP A 3 -19.17 18.22 -2.26
CA ASP A 3 -19.47 17.32 -1.14
C ASP A 3 -19.74 15.89 -1.57
N LYS A 4 -19.51 15.55 -2.83
CA LYS A 4 -19.58 14.18 -3.29
C LYS A 4 -18.41 13.40 -2.70
N ILE A 5 -18.73 12.54 -1.75
CA ILE A 5 -17.73 11.65 -1.18
C ILE A 5 -17.26 10.70 -2.27
N ARG A 6 -15.95 10.71 -2.55
CA ARG A 6 -15.37 9.87 -3.59
C ARG A 6 -14.95 8.53 -3.00
N TRP A 7 -15.94 7.70 -2.72
CA TRP A 7 -15.73 6.42 -2.06
C TRP A 7 -14.79 5.49 -2.82
N ARG A 8 -14.92 5.48 -4.16
CA ARG A 8 -14.10 4.62 -5.00
C ARG A 8 -12.62 4.98 -4.88
N GLU A 9 -12.31 6.26 -5.02
CA GLU A 9 -10.95 6.78 -4.93
C GLU A 9 -10.39 6.61 -3.53
N LEU A 10 -11.18 6.90 -2.52
CA LEU A 10 -10.78 6.73 -1.12
C LEU A 10 -10.53 5.26 -0.80
N ASN A 11 -11.38 4.36 -1.25
CA ASN A 11 -11.19 2.93 -1.01
C ASN A 11 -9.92 2.41 -1.68
N PHE A 12 -9.65 2.87 -2.90
CA PHE A 12 -8.42 2.53 -3.60
C PHE A 12 -7.18 2.97 -2.82
N LEU A 13 -7.15 4.24 -2.40
CA LEU A 13 -6.02 4.79 -1.67
C LEU A 13 -5.89 4.23 -0.26
N ASN A 14 -7.01 4.05 0.44
CA ASN A 14 -6.99 3.50 1.81
C ASN A 14 -6.57 2.04 1.83
N GLY A 15 -6.67 1.34 0.71
CA GLY A 15 -6.16 -0.02 0.59
C GLY A 15 -4.68 -0.12 0.92
N ILE A 16 -3.91 0.96 0.72
CA ILE A 16 -2.47 0.94 1.03
C ILE A 16 -2.20 0.87 2.53
N TRP A 17 -3.06 1.47 3.35
CA TRP A 17 -2.94 1.37 4.82
C TRP A 17 -3.08 -0.08 5.26
N GLN A 18 -4.08 -0.77 4.71
CA GLN A 18 -4.28 -2.19 4.98
C GLN A 18 -3.12 -3.02 4.42
N ALA A 19 -2.69 -2.71 3.18
CA ALA A 19 -1.56 -3.40 2.56
C ALA A 19 -0.30 -3.30 3.40
N ARG A 20 0.00 -2.13 3.93
CA ARG A 20 1.17 -1.92 4.79
C ARG A 20 1.10 -2.78 6.05
N ALA A 21 -0.06 -2.77 6.73
CA ALA A 21 -0.25 -3.54 7.94
C ALA A 21 -0.14 -5.04 7.66
N GLU A 22 -0.76 -5.51 6.57
CA GLU A 22 -0.71 -6.91 6.16
C GLU A 22 0.72 -7.34 5.80
N CYS A 23 1.44 -6.51 5.04
CA CYS A 23 2.84 -6.80 4.68
C CYS A 23 3.73 -6.94 5.91
N ALA A 24 3.59 -6.04 6.88
CA ALA A 24 4.38 -6.12 8.11
C ALA A 24 4.09 -7.40 8.88
N GLY A 25 2.82 -7.78 9.00
CA GLY A 25 2.41 -9.02 9.67
C GLY A 25 2.93 -10.26 8.94
N LEU A 26 2.81 -10.28 7.61
CA LEU A 26 3.26 -11.40 6.81
C LEU A 26 4.77 -11.57 6.86
N GLU A 27 5.52 -10.46 6.79
CA GLU A 27 6.99 -10.51 6.92
C GLU A 27 7.42 -11.11 8.24
N SER A 28 6.78 -10.72 9.35
CA SER A 28 7.06 -11.29 10.67
C SER A 28 6.77 -12.77 10.73
N GLN A 29 5.63 -13.19 10.17
CA GLN A 29 5.25 -14.60 10.16
C GLN A 29 6.21 -15.43 9.32
N VAL A 30 6.59 -14.97 8.14
CA VAL A 30 7.53 -15.67 7.26
C VAL A 30 8.88 -15.81 7.94
N THR A 31 9.38 -14.73 8.57
CA THR A 31 10.66 -14.78 9.30
C THR A 31 10.62 -15.81 10.42
N ALA A 32 9.56 -15.81 11.22
CA ALA A 32 9.40 -16.76 12.32
C ALA A 32 9.36 -18.21 11.81
N LEU A 33 8.65 -18.45 10.72
CA LEU A 33 8.55 -19.80 10.15
C LEU A 33 9.87 -20.29 9.55
N ARG A 34 10.62 -19.39 8.91
CA ARG A 34 11.95 -19.73 8.38
C ARG A 34 12.93 -20.07 9.50
N GLU A 35 12.88 -19.34 10.59
CA GLU A 35 13.71 -19.62 11.77
C GLU A 35 13.35 -20.96 12.37
N ARG A 36 12.05 -21.25 12.47
CA ARG A 36 11.56 -22.53 12.97
C ARG A 36 11.99 -23.68 12.06
N ARG A 37 11.91 -23.51 10.74
CA ARG A 37 12.36 -24.49 9.77
C ARG A 37 13.84 -24.81 9.94
N ALA A 38 14.66 -23.74 10.10
CA ALA A 38 16.11 -23.92 10.29
C ALA A 38 16.40 -24.71 11.57
N ARG A 39 15.73 -24.40 12.68
CA ARG A 39 15.91 -25.11 13.94
C ARG A 39 15.49 -26.59 13.82
N LEU A 40 14.37 -26.86 13.14
CA LEU A 40 13.91 -28.24 12.93
C LEU A 40 14.85 -29.01 12.03
N SER A 41 15.39 -28.36 11.01
CA SER A 41 16.34 -28.98 10.10
C SER A 41 17.61 -29.43 10.83
N ASP A 42 18.07 -28.66 11.82
CA ASP A 42 19.26 -29.00 12.61
C ASP A 42 19.00 -30.11 13.63
N VAL A 43 17.78 -30.18 14.17
CA VAL A 43 17.44 -31.12 15.26
C VAL A 43 16.88 -32.43 14.74
N LEU A 44 16.08 -32.38 13.66
CA LEU A 44 15.42 -33.56 13.09
C LEU A 44 16.13 -34.03 11.84
N ASP A 45 17.21 -34.77 12.04
CA ASP A 45 17.95 -35.40 10.95
C ASP A 45 17.27 -36.75 10.65
N GLY A 46 16.73 -36.87 9.45
CA GLY A 46 16.15 -38.13 8.98
C GLY A 46 14.63 -38.18 9.00
N ASP A 47 14.03 -39.35 9.30
CA ASP A 47 12.62 -39.64 9.12
C ASP A 47 11.66 -38.78 9.95
N GLY A 48 12.10 -38.15 11.02
CA GLY A 48 11.28 -37.30 11.88
C GLY A 48 10.84 -35.98 11.21
N ASN A 49 11.44 -35.63 10.08
CA ASN A 49 11.16 -34.41 9.35
C ASN A 49 10.11 -34.54 8.26
N ALA A 50 9.69 -35.77 7.95
CA ALA A 50 9.00 -36.06 6.70
C ALA A 50 7.70 -35.28 6.47
N GLY A 51 7.02 -34.81 7.54
CA GLY A 51 5.80 -34.06 7.42
C GLY A 51 5.92 -32.58 7.81
N LEU A 52 6.81 -32.24 8.74
CA LEU A 52 6.88 -30.92 9.35
C LEU A 52 7.53 -29.87 8.45
N ILE A 53 8.65 -30.20 7.80
CA ILE A 53 9.35 -29.25 6.95
C ILE A 53 8.57 -28.93 5.67
N PRO A 54 8.01 -29.92 4.95
CA PRO A 54 7.16 -29.61 3.79
C PRO A 54 5.94 -28.76 4.15
N GLU A 55 5.29 -28.99 5.29
CA GLU A 55 4.18 -28.16 5.76
C GLU A 55 4.61 -26.71 5.99
N LEU A 56 5.76 -26.51 6.64
CA LEU A 56 6.30 -25.17 6.87
C LEU A 56 6.64 -24.47 5.56
N GLU A 57 7.22 -25.17 4.62
CA GLU A 57 7.56 -24.62 3.31
C GLU A 57 6.32 -24.20 2.53
N ASP A 58 5.26 -25.01 2.56
CA ASP A 58 3.99 -24.68 1.91
C ASP A 58 3.37 -23.42 2.54
N ARG A 59 3.40 -23.33 3.87
CA ARG A 59 2.86 -22.17 4.58
C ARG A 59 3.67 -20.91 4.28
N ILE A 60 4.99 -21.03 4.23
CA ILE A 60 5.87 -19.91 3.86
C ILE A 60 5.53 -19.42 2.46
N ARG A 61 5.35 -20.35 1.52
CA ARG A 61 5.01 -20.02 0.13
C ARG A 61 3.68 -19.28 0.04
N ASP A 62 2.66 -19.73 0.74
CA ASP A 62 1.35 -19.10 0.76
C ASP A 62 1.44 -17.67 1.29
N LEU A 63 2.17 -17.47 2.40
CA LEU A 63 2.34 -16.15 2.99
C LEU A 63 3.14 -15.22 2.07
N GLU A 64 4.13 -15.74 1.37
CA GLU A 64 4.91 -14.96 0.40
C GLU A 64 4.06 -14.53 -0.80
N GLU A 65 3.13 -15.37 -1.24
CA GLU A 65 2.18 -15.03 -2.31
C GLU A 65 1.25 -13.90 -1.88
N HIS A 66 0.73 -13.95 -0.65
CA HIS A 66 -0.09 -12.88 -0.11
C HIS A 66 0.71 -11.58 0.00
N HIS A 67 1.96 -11.68 0.46
CA HIS A 67 2.84 -10.52 0.56
C HIS A 67 3.05 -9.87 -0.81
N ARG A 68 3.29 -10.68 -1.85
CA ARG A 68 3.46 -10.14 -3.20
C ARG A 68 2.20 -9.41 -3.70
N ALA A 69 1.02 -9.95 -3.40
CA ALA A 69 -0.24 -9.31 -3.79
C ALA A 69 -0.38 -7.93 -3.17
N TRP A 70 -0.04 -7.78 -1.89
CA TRP A 70 -0.07 -6.49 -1.22
C TRP A 70 0.99 -5.54 -1.76
N CYS A 71 2.17 -6.03 -2.12
CA CYS A 71 3.23 -5.23 -2.73
C CYS A 71 2.81 -4.68 -4.10
N VAL A 72 2.06 -5.46 -4.88
CA VAL A 72 1.51 -5.01 -6.16
C VAL A 72 0.55 -3.84 -5.93
N LEU A 73 -0.33 -3.94 -4.92
CA LEU A 73 -1.25 -2.86 -4.59
C LEU A 73 -0.51 -1.58 -4.20
N GLU A 74 0.52 -1.68 -3.37
CA GLU A 74 1.36 -0.53 -3.01
C GLU A 74 1.94 0.15 -4.25
N ARG A 75 2.43 -0.66 -5.17
CA ARG A 75 3.02 -0.15 -6.41
C ARG A 75 1.98 0.55 -7.28
N GLU A 76 0.79 -0.02 -7.38
CA GLU A 76 -0.31 0.58 -8.16
C GLU A 76 -0.70 1.94 -7.59
N VAL A 77 -0.85 2.04 -6.28
CA VAL A 77 -1.19 3.31 -5.62
C VAL A 77 -0.09 4.34 -5.89
N GLY A 78 1.17 3.95 -5.73
CA GLY A 78 2.30 4.84 -6.01
C GLY A 78 2.34 5.32 -7.45
N THR A 79 2.04 4.43 -8.40
CA THR A 79 1.99 4.77 -9.82
C THR A 79 0.88 5.76 -10.12
N VAL A 80 -0.32 5.54 -9.58
CA VAL A 80 -1.45 6.44 -9.79
C VAL A 80 -1.17 7.83 -9.22
N ILE A 81 -0.67 7.89 -7.99
CA ILE A 81 -0.32 9.18 -7.36
C ILE A 81 0.75 9.91 -8.18
N GLY A 82 1.74 9.18 -8.68
CA GLY A 82 2.80 9.75 -9.51
C GLY A 82 2.32 10.39 -10.80
N GLN A 83 1.12 10.00 -11.29
CA GLN A 83 0.53 10.54 -12.51
C GLN A 83 -0.29 11.82 -12.29
N ILE A 84 -0.48 12.24 -11.05
CA ILE A 84 -1.20 13.47 -10.75
C ILE A 84 -0.36 14.66 -11.24
N GLU A 85 -0.95 15.50 -12.10
CA GLU A 85 -0.23 16.62 -12.72
C GLU A 85 0.09 17.75 -11.75
N ASP A 86 -0.87 18.11 -10.87
CA ASP A 86 -0.66 19.18 -9.91
C ASP A 86 0.36 18.74 -8.86
N PRO A 87 1.52 19.39 -8.76
CA PRO A 87 2.56 18.95 -7.84
C PRO A 87 2.18 19.07 -6.37
N VAL A 88 1.33 20.04 -6.00
CA VAL A 88 0.92 20.22 -4.61
C VAL A 88 -0.10 19.15 -4.21
N CYS A 89 -1.08 18.86 -5.07
CA CYS A 89 -2.02 17.77 -4.84
C CYS A 89 -1.29 16.44 -4.75
N ARG A 90 -0.34 16.20 -5.65
CA ARG A 90 0.49 15.00 -5.64
C ARG A 90 1.27 14.88 -4.33
N ALA A 91 1.83 16.00 -3.84
CA ALA A 91 2.57 16.01 -2.58
C ALA A 91 1.67 15.63 -1.40
N VAL A 92 0.46 16.20 -1.32
CA VAL A 92 -0.48 15.88 -0.25
C VAL A 92 -0.84 14.39 -0.27
N LEU A 93 -1.19 13.84 -1.43
CA LEU A 93 -1.54 12.43 -1.53
C LEU A 93 -0.33 11.53 -1.25
N SER A 94 0.86 11.91 -1.69
CA SER A 94 2.08 11.15 -1.40
C SER A 94 2.36 11.10 0.10
N LEU A 95 2.25 12.22 0.79
CA LEU A 95 2.48 12.27 2.24
C LEU A 95 1.43 11.44 2.99
N ARG A 96 0.18 11.48 2.55
CA ARG A 96 -0.89 10.74 3.21
C ARG A 96 -0.85 9.23 2.92
N TYR A 97 -0.65 8.84 1.67
CA TYR A 97 -0.85 7.45 1.23
C TYR A 97 0.43 6.67 0.95
N ILE A 98 1.55 7.35 0.73
CA ILE A 98 2.85 6.67 0.57
C ILE A 98 3.66 6.76 1.85
N SER A 99 3.79 7.95 2.43
CA SER A 99 4.49 8.15 3.69
C SER A 99 3.62 7.82 4.91
N LEU A 100 2.31 7.67 4.72
CA LEU A 100 1.32 7.28 5.74
C LEU A 100 1.31 8.23 6.94
N LEU A 101 1.39 9.52 6.68
CA LEU A 101 1.40 10.55 7.72
C LEU A 101 -0.02 10.93 8.14
N ARG A 102 -0.15 11.33 9.41
CA ARG A 102 -1.38 11.93 9.92
C ARG A 102 -1.55 13.33 9.33
N TRP A 103 -2.78 13.82 9.33
CA TRP A 103 -3.06 15.15 8.77
C TRP A 103 -2.23 16.26 9.40
N SER A 104 -2.04 16.22 10.73
CA SER A 104 -1.18 17.19 11.43
C SER A 104 0.27 17.09 11.00
N GLU A 105 0.77 15.88 10.80
CA GLU A 105 2.13 15.65 10.34
C GLU A 105 2.35 16.12 8.91
N ILE A 106 1.31 16.00 8.07
CA ILE A 106 1.36 16.50 6.68
C ILE A 106 1.55 18.00 6.66
N GLN A 107 0.79 18.72 7.48
CA GLN A 107 0.93 20.17 7.59
C GLN A 107 2.33 20.58 8.01
N ASP A 108 2.87 19.93 9.04
CA ASP A 108 4.22 20.18 9.54
C ASP A 108 5.27 19.90 8.46
N ARG A 109 5.13 18.80 7.75
CA ARG A 109 6.09 18.44 6.70
C ARG A 109 6.07 19.44 5.55
N MET A 110 4.89 19.92 5.16
CA MET A 110 4.76 20.91 4.10
C MET A 110 5.37 22.23 4.52
N GLU A 111 5.18 22.65 5.78
CA GLU A 111 5.79 23.86 6.32
C GLU A 111 7.32 23.79 6.27
N GLN A 112 7.89 22.63 6.58
CA GLN A 112 9.33 22.41 6.49
C GLN A 112 9.87 22.61 5.07
N GLN A 113 9.01 22.40 4.07
CA GLN A 113 9.36 22.57 2.66
C GLN A 113 9.02 23.98 2.14
N GLY A 114 8.58 24.88 3.02
CA GLY A 114 8.20 26.25 2.65
C GLY A 114 6.78 26.37 2.12
N LEU A 115 5.96 25.36 2.30
CA LEU A 115 4.57 25.34 1.83
C LEU A 115 3.64 25.52 3.03
N TYR A 116 3.09 26.71 3.16
CA TYR A 116 2.27 27.10 4.31
C TYR A 116 0.79 27.05 3.95
N TYR A 117 0.14 25.94 4.34
CA TYR A 117 -1.27 25.70 4.10
C TYR A 117 -1.98 25.40 5.42
N SER A 118 -3.22 25.91 5.54
CA SER A 118 -4.10 25.54 6.65
C SER A 118 -4.58 24.09 6.47
N GLN A 119 -5.11 23.49 7.55
CA GLN A 119 -5.72 22.17 7.47
C GLN A 119 -6.83 22.12 6.42
N ARG A 120 -7.66 23.16 6.38
CA ARG A 120 -8.74 23.26 5.40
C ARG A 120 -8.22 23.26 3.96
N GLN A 121 -7.15 24.00 3.72
CA GLN A 121 -6.52 24.05 2.39
C GLN A 121 -5.93 22.69 2.02
N ILE A 122 -5.34 21.98 2.98
CA ILE A 122 -4.78 20.64 2.76
C ILE A 122 -5.91 19.66 2.40
N PHE A 123 -7.05 19.71 3.10
CA PHE A 123 -8.20 18.89 2.76
C PHE A 123 -8.75 19.20 1.37
N ASN A 124 -8.77 20.47 0.99
CA ASN A 124 -9.18 20.86 -0.36
C ASN A 124 -8.22 20.32 -1.43
N LEU A 125 -6.92 20.37 -1.16
CA LEU A 125 -5.91 19.79 -2.05
C LEU A 125 -6.05 18.28 -2.14
N HIS A 126 -6.34 17.64 -1.03
CA HIS A 126 -6.62 16.21 -0.99
C HIS A 126 -7.83 15.86 -1.87
N ASN A 127 -8.91 16.61 -1.76
CA ASN A 127 -10.11 16.39 -2.56
C ASN A 127 -9.85 16.59 -4.06
N GLN A 128 -9.06 17.61 -4.42
CA GLN A 128 -8.63 17.81 -5.80
C GLN A 128 -7.78 16.64 -6.29
N GLY A 129 -6.91 16.13 -5.43
CA GLY A 129 -6.11 14.94 -5.73
C GLY A 129 -6.97 13.71 -5.95
N LEU A 130 -8.02 13.52 -5.14
CA LEU A 130 -8.98 12.41 -5.32
C LEU A 130 -9.67 12.51 -6.68
N GLU A 131 -10.03 13.71 -7.10
CA GLU A 131 -10.63 13.95 -8.41
C GLU A 131 -9.67 13.50 -9.53
N ALA A 132 -8.41 13.88 -9.42
CA ALA A 132 -7.38 13.46 -10.37
C ALA A 132 -7.20 11.94 -10.38
N VAL A 133 -7.22 11.29 -9.22
CA VAL A 133 -7.14 9.82 -9.10
C VAL A 133 -8.33 9.18 -9.83
N GLY A 134 -9.53 9.73 -9.67
CA GLY A 134 -10.72 9.23 -10.35
C GLY A 134 -10.57 9.26 -11.88
N VAL A 135 -10.02 10.35 -12.41
CA VAL A 135 -9.76 10.47 -13.85
C VAL A 135 -8.73 9.43 -14.31
N ILE A 136 -7.66 9.25 -13.56
CA ILE A 136 -6.61 8.29 -13.89
C ILE A 136 -7.16 6.86 -13.88
N LEU A 137 -7.94 6.50 -12.86
CA LEU A 137 -8.53 5.16 -12.76
C LEU A 137 -9.52 4.90 -13.89
N ALA A 138 -10.34 5.88 -14.26
CA ALA A 138 -11.27 5.76 -15.38
C ALA A 138 -10.52 5.56 -16.70
N SER A 139 -9.43 6.27 -16.91
CA SER A 139 -8.59 6.12 -18.10
C SER A 139 -8.00 4.70 -18.20
N LYS A 140 -7.54 4.14 -17.09
CA LYS A 140 -7.01 2.78 -17.05
C LYS A 140 -8.07 1.73 -17.37
N GLU A 141 -9.30 1.92 -16.91
CA GLU A 141 -10.42 1.03 -17.22
C GLU A 141 -10.75 1.06 -18.71
N ASN A 142 -10.74 2.24 -19.31
CA ASN A 142 -10.98 2.39 -20.75
C ASN A 142 -9.90 1.71 -21.57
N ASP A 143 -8.63 1.84 -21.17
CA ASP A 143 -7.51 1.17 -21.82
C ASP A 143 -7.66 -0.35 -21.75
N CYS A 144 -8.09 -0.89 -20.62
CA CYS A 144 -8.34 -2.33 -20.47
C CYS A 144 -9.48 -2.81 -21.38
N ILE A 145 -10.53 -2.00 -21.54
CA ILE A 145 -11.66 -2.32 -22.42
C ILE A 145 -11.24 -2.29 -23.89
N GLU A 146 -10.40 -1.33 -24.27
CA GLU A 146 -9.92 -1.21 -25.64
C GLU A 146 -8.99 -2.36 -26.05
N LEU A 147 -8.29 -2.97 -25.09
CA LEU A 147 -7.39 -4.09 -25.36
C LEU A 147 -8.13 -5.44 -25.46
N GLN A 148 -9.41 -5.47 -25.13
CA GLN A 148 -10.24 -6.65 -25.29
C GLN A 148 -10.99 -6.61 -26.62
#